data_d9710858844a69949047ba40f3343b9d
#
_entry.id   d9710858844a69949047ba40f3343b9d
#
_cell.length_a   1.000
_cell.length_b   1.000
_cell.length_c   1.000
_cell.angle_alpha   90.00
_cell.angle_beta   90.00
_cell.angle_gamma   90.00
#
_symmetry.space_group_name_H-M   'P 1'
#
loop_
_entity.id
_entity.type
_entity.pdbx_description
1 polymer ?
#
loop_
_entity_poly.entity_id
_entity_poly.type
_entity_poly.pdbx_seq_one_letter_code
_entity_poly.pdbx_strand_id
1 'polypeptide(L)'
;MILGCALVSHPGSAATTLTVGKASATSDALVPVNVGYELGIFEKHGLDLKIVDFTGGSKMDQAMAAGSLDISAGDGTEMAFIAKGLPMRAVCMIAGPPSFLGIGVPGDSPITSAEQLKGKKIGISSPGSFTEWLARELARNKGWGPDGVTPVAIGNGVVSVTAAFRQHLVDADVGGVATFLNMEEQKIGRLLVPVSSYEGSIASGTFSASNHLIQTNPDAIRTFLAAWLETIGYVRTHKAETVKMESRIDQLPEEVVSKDYDVTIGMFTSDCKFDPAALATLKRGFVELKFVDTPPDMSKLYTEAFLPH
;
A
#
# COMPACT_ATOMS: atom_id res chain seq x y z
N MET A 1 65.45 2.46 -3.31
CA MET A 1 64.47 1.64 -2.60
C MET A 1 63.11 2.30 -2.81
N ILE A 2 62.34 1.82 -3.82
CA ILE A 2 61.06 2.41 -4.21
C ILE A 2 59.99 1.49 -3.58
N LEU A 3 59.29 2.01 -2.55
CA LEU A 3 58.11 1.31 -1.93
C LEU A 3 56.97 1.43 -2.90
N GLY A 4 56.58 0.32 -3.55
CA GLY A 4 55.35 0.20 -4.31
C GLY A 4 54.17 0.09 -3.37
N CYS A 5 53.29 1.10 -3.37
CA CYS A 5 52.01 1.06 -2.69
C CYS A 5 51.04 0.21 -3.55
N ALA A 6 50.77 -1.02 -3.17
CA ALA A 6 49.77 -1.86 -3.83
C ALA A 6 48.37 -1.32 -3.44
N LEU A 7 47.69 -0.71 -4.38
CA LEU A 7 46.27 -0.42 -4.29
C LEU A 7 45.49 -1.75 -4.25
N VAL A 8 45.02 -2.12 -3.07
CA VAL A 8 44.08 -3.24 -2.92
C VAL A 8 42.72 -2.75 -3.42
N SER A 9 42.41 -3.05 -4.68
CA SER A 9 41.07 -2.89 -5.23
C SER A 9 40.17 -3.90 -4.52
N HIS A 10 39.28 -3.45 -3.66
CA HIS A 10 38.17 -4.26 -3.18
C HIS A 10 37.27 -4.51 -4.39
N PRO A 11 36.93 -5.78 -4.74
CA PRO A 11 35.91 -6.04 -5.73
C PRO A 11 34.59 -5.49 -5.16
N GLY A 12 34.06 -4.43 -5.77
CA GLY A 12 32.72 -3.97 -5.47
C GLY A 12 31.78 -5.17 -5.68
N SER A 13 31.11 -5.61 -4.63
CA SER A 13 30.04 -6.63 -4.75
C SER A 13 29.03 -6.08 -5.73
N ALA A 14 28.71 -6.86 -6.78
CA ALA A 14 27.64 -6.49 -7.70
C ALA A 14 26.35 -6.27 -6.91
N ALA A 15 25.64 -5.16 -7.21
CA ALA A 15 24.36 -4.87 -6.53
C ALA A 15 23.38 -6.03 -6.72
N THR A 16 22.65 -6.38 -5.65
CA THR A 16 21.60 -7.38 -5.72
C THR A 16 20.35 -6.76 -6.35
N THR A 17 19.95 -7.24 -7.52
CA THR A 17 18.73 -6.79 -8.18
C THR A 17 17.50 -7.43 -7.53
N LEU A 18 16.50 -6.63 -7.16
CA LEU A 18 15.19 -7.08 -6.67
C LEU A 18 14.07 -6.50 -7.52
N THR A 19 13.13 -7.34 -7.93
CA THR A 19 11.90 -6.90 -8.60
C THR A 19 10.82 -6.66 -7.54
N VAL A 20 10.45 -5.37 -7.37
CA VAL A 20 9.49 -4.91 -6.37
C VAL A 20 8.19 -4.53 -7.06
N GLY A 21 7.11 -5.27 -6.80
CA GLY A 21 5.77 -4.92 -7.25
C GLY A 21 5.09 -3.97 -6.27
N LYS A 22 4.44 -2.91 -6.77
CA LYS A 22 3.56 -2.05 -5.96
C LYS A 22 2.11 -2.22 -6.39
N ALA A 23 1.20 -2.42 -5.44
CA ALA A 23 -0.24 -2.56 -5.70
C ALA A 23 -0.86 -1.29 -6.32
N SER A 24 -0.21 -0.13 -6.13
CA SER A 24 -0.60 1.15 -6.70
C SER A 24 0.65 2.01 -6.92
N ALA A 25 0.68 2.74 -8.03
CA ALA A 25 1.74 3.71 -8.32
C ALA A 25 1.73 4.89 -7.34
N THR A 26 0.54 5.33 -6.95
CA THR A 26 0.24 6.58 -6.25
C THR A 26 -0.39 6.38 -4.87
N SER A 27 -0.21 5.23 -4.23
CA SER A 27 -0.64 5.03 -2.85
C SER A 27 0.38 5.60 -1.88
N ASP A 28 -0.04 6.51 -1.02
CA ASP A 28 0.84 7.19 -0.04
C ASP A 28 1.62 6.20 0.83
N ALA A 29 1.04 5.03 1.14
CA ALA A 29 1.75 3.96 1.85
C ALA A 29 2.91 3.35 1.03
N LEU A 30 2.90 3.49 -0.30
CA LEU A 30 3.82 2.81 -1.21
C LEU A 30 4.76 3.78 -1.97
N VAL A 31 4.40 5.05 -2.08
CA VAL A 31 5.22 6.09 -2.75
C VAL A 31 6.61 6.24 -2.14
N PRO A 32 6.82 6.10 -0.81
CA PRO A 32 8.17 6.18 -0.24
C PRO A 32 9.16 5.15 -0.79
N VAL A 33 8.72 4.05 -1.41
CA VAL A 33 9.63 3.14 -2.15
C VAL A 33 10.32 3.90 -3.29
N ASN A 34 9.55 4.72 -4.05
CA ASN A 34 10.09 5.55 -5.13
C ASN A 34 10.98 6.67 -4.58
N VAL A 35 10.60 7.29 -3.44
CA VAL A 35 11.42 8.32 -2.77
C VAL A 35 12.79 7.75 -2.39
N GLY A 36 12.83 6.59 -1.73
CA GLY A 36 14.09 5.94 -1.36
C GLY A 36 14.92 5.50 -2.56
N TYR A 37 14.26 5.05 -3.64
CA TYR A 37 14.92 4.71 -4.90
C TYR A 37 15.58 5.95 -5.54
N GLU A 38 14.87 7.06 -5.69
CA GLU A 38 15.39 8.30 -6.28
C GLU A 38 16.49 8.96 -5.44
N LEU A 39 16.43 8.81 -4.11
CA LEU A 39 17.48 9.26 -3.20
C LEU A 39 18.74 8.36 -3.23
N GLY A 40 18.71 7.25 -3.95
CA GLY A 40 19.80 6.28 -3.99
C GLY A 40 20.01 5.53 -2.67
N ILE A 41 19.02 5.53 -1.77
CA ILE A 41 19.11 4.84 -0.46
C ILE A 41 19.25 3.33 -0.68
N PHE A 42 18.44 2.74 -1.55
CA PHE A 42 18.54 1.31 -1.86
C PHE A 42 19.88 0.96 -2.52
N GLU A 43 20.36 1.79 -3.45
CA GLU A 43 21.67 1.63 -4.10
C GLU A 43 22.83 1.69 -3.10
N LYS A 44 22.80 2.65 -2.17
CA LYS A 44 23.76 2.76 -1.06
C LYS A 44 23.82 1.48 -0.21
N HIS A 45 22.72 0.80 -0.06
CA HIS A 45 22.62 -0.51 0.60
C HIS A 45 23.00 -1.70 -0.32
N GLY A 46 23.45 -1.46 -1.54
CA GLY A 46 23.84 -2.48 -2.50
C GLY A 46 22.66 -3.18 -3.20
N LEU A 47 21.50 -2.53 -3.27
CA LEU A 47 20.31 -3.03 -3.96
C LEU A 47 20.03 -2.23 -5.22
N ASP A 48 19.75 -2.93 -6.32
CA ASP A 48 19.19 -2.37 -7.55
C ASP A 48 17.73 -2.77 -7.66
N LEU A 49 16.79 -1.81 -7.59
CA LEU A 49 15.37 -2.09 -7.60
C LEU A 49 14.78 -1.95 -9.00
N LYS A 50 14.04 -2.97 -9.44
CA LYS A 50 13.12 -2.91 -10.58
C LYS A 50 11.70 -2.75 -10.03
N ILE A 51 11.20 -1.51 -10.00
CA ILE A 51 9.87 -1.20 -9.49
C ILE A 51 8.85 -1.42 -10.60
N VAL A 52 7.77 -2.19 -10.30
CA VAL A 52 6.67 -2.49 -11.21
C VAL A 52 5.36 -2.08 -10.56
N ASP A 53 4.66 -1.13 -11.16
CA ASP A 53 3.37 -0.64 -10.65
C ASP A 53 2.20 -1.45 -11.22
N PHE A 54 1.26 -1.80 -10.34
CA PHE A 54 0.03 -2.52 -10.68
C PHE A 54 -1.20 -1.64 -10.44
N THR A 55 -2.32 -2.01 -11.04
CA THR A 55 -3.61 -1.33 -10.85
C THR A 55 -4.50 -2.07 -9.87
N GLY A 56 -3.94 -2.51 -8.74
CA GLY A 56 -4.60 -3.25 -7.66
C GLY A 56 -3.79 -4.45 -7.16
N GLY A 57 -3.92 -4.77 -5.88
CA GLY A 57 -3.18 -5.85 -5.21
C GLY A 57 -3.36 -7.21 -5.88
N SER A 58 -4.59 -7.56 -6.28
CA SER A 58 -4.86 -8.88 -6.90
C SER A 58 -4.06 -9.14 -8.19
N LYS A 59 -3.76 -8.09 -8.99
CA LYS A 59 -2.91 -8.24 -10.18
C LYS A 59 -1.45 -8.42 -9.80
N MET A 60 -1.00 -7.72 -8.78
CA MET A 60 0.33 -7.88 -8.20
C MET A 60 0.50 -9.30 -7.63
N ASP A 61 -0.50 -9.83 -6.92
CA ASP A 61 -0.50 -11.19 -6.39
C ASP A 61 -0.41 -12.26 -7.48
N GLN A 62 -1.07 -12.04 -8.63
CA GLN A 62 -0.93 -12.92 -9.79
C GLN A 62 0.50 -12.92 -10.35
N ALA A 63 1.15 -11.75 -10.41
CA ALA A 63 2.56 -11.66 -10.82
C ALA A 63 3.50 -12.32 -9.80
N MET A 64 3.22 -12.19 -8.50
CA MET A 64 3.94 -12.90 -7.44
C MET A 64 3.77 -14.42 -7.57
N ALA A 65 2.55 -14.91 -7.80
CA ALA A 65 2.28 -16.34 -8.02
C ALA A 65 3.02 -16.90 -9.24
N ALA A 66 3.19 -16.09 -10.27
CA ALA A 66 3.94 -16.43 -11.48
C ALA A 66 5.48 -16.37 -11.28
N GLY A 67 5.96 -15.98 -10.09
CA GLY A 67 7.40 -15.86 -9.80
C GLY A 67 8.07 -14.64 -10.46
N SER A 68 7.29 -13.63 -10.86
CA SER A 68 7.80 -12.43 -11.53
C SER A 68 8.25 -11.33 -10.56
N LEU A 69 7.98 -11.49 -9.26
CA LEU A 69 8.32 -10.52 -8.21
C LEU A 69 9.12 -11.20 -7.10
N ASP A 70 10.07 -10.46 -6.56
CA ASP A 70 10.83 -10.81 -5.36
C ASP A 70 10.13 -10.31 -4.10
N ILE A 71 9.67 -9.05 -4.14
CA ILE A 71 8.96 -8.36 -3.05
C ILE A 71 7.68 -7.76 -3.61
N SER A 72 6.58 -7.87 -2.86
CA SER A 72 5.36 -7.09 -3.08
C SER A 72 5.23 -6.00 -2.03
N ALA A 73 4.85 -4.81 -2.47
CA ALA A 73 4.44 -3.69 -1.66
C ALA A 73 2.93 -3.51 -1.83
N GLY A 74 2.18 -3.97 -0.85
CA GLY A 74 0.73 -3.99 -0.86
C GLY A 74 0.14 -3.70 0.51
N ASP A 75 -0.78 -4.52 0.95
CA ASP A 75 -1.50 -4.36 2.20
C ASP A 75 -1.78 -5.71 2.89
N GLY A 76 -2.35 -5.68 4.09
CA GLY A 76 -2.60 -6.88 4.88
C GLY A 76 -3.61 -7.86 4.27
N THR A 77 -4.41 -7.45 3.29
CA THR A 77 -5.39 -8.35 2.64
C THR A 77 -4.71 -9.44 1.82
N GLU A 78 -3.46 -9.24 1.39
CA GLU A 78 -2.63 -10.25 0.73
C GLU A 78 -2.47 -11.51 1.60
N MET A 79 -2.53 -11.39 2.93
CA MET A 79 -2.47 -12.53 3.84
C MET A 79 -3.62 -13.53 3.62
N ALA A 80 -4.76 -13.11 3.09
CA ALA A 80 -5.83 -14.04 2.71
C ALA A 80 -5.43 -14.92 1.53
N PHE A 81 -4.65 -14.38 0.58
CA PHE A 81 -4.13 -15.15 -0.55
C PHE A 81 -2.97 -16.04 -0.13
N ILE A 82 -2.12 -15.58 0.80
CA ILE A 82 -1.09 -16.43 1.43
C ILE A 82 -1.73 -17.63 2.12
N ALA A 83 -2.85 -17.42 2.84
CA ALA A 83 -3.62 -18.50 3.46
C ALA A 83 -4.17 -19.52 2.45
N LYS A 84 -4.41 -19.08 1.20
CA LYS A 84 -4.82 -19.92 0.07
C LYS A 84 -3.65 -20.55 -0.70
N GLY A 85 -2.42 -20.35 -0.25
CA GLY A 85 -1.23 -20.96 -0.84
C GLY A 85 -0.43 -20.05 -1.77
N LEU A 86 -0.67 -18.75 -1.80
CA LEU A 86 0.21 -17.81 -2.51
C LEU A 86 1.65 -17.94 -1.97
N PRO A 87 2.68 -18.17 -2.83
CA PRO A 87 4.01 -18.55 -2.40
C PRO A 87 4.85 -17.37 -1.92
N MET A 88 4.37 -16.67 -0.90
CA MET A 88 5.07 -15.56 -0.24
C MET A 88 4.75 -15.52 1.26
N ARG A 89 5.42 -14.64 1.99
CA ARG A 89 5.10 -14.27 3.38
C ARG A 89 5.23 -12.77 3.58
N ALA A 90 4.35 -12.19 4.37
CA ALA A 90 4.50 -10.83 4.82
C ALA A 90 5.72 -10.72 5.76
N VAL A 91 6.60 -9.74 5.50
CA VAL A 91 7.89 -9.57 6.20
C VAL A 91 8.01 -8.24 6.93
N CYS A 92 7.11 -7.28 6.66
CA CYS A 92 7.07 -5.98 7.31
C CYS A 92 5.66 -5.39 7.26
N MET A 93 5.14 -4.92 8.37
CA MET A 93 4.00 -4.01 8.38
C MET A 93 4.53 -2.59 8.23
N ILE A 94 4.32 -1.98 7.07
CA ILE A 94 4.86 -0.65 6.75
C ILE A 94 3.94 0.48 7.20
N ALA A 95 2.63 0.25 7.20
CA ALA A 95 1.64 1.22 7.63
C ALA A 95 0.53 0.57 8.45
N GLY A 96 0.07 1.30 9.48
CA GLY A 96 -1.01 0.94 10.38
C GLY A 96 -2.36 1.50 9.93
N PRO A 97 -2.98 2.41 10.70
CA PRO A 97 -4.29 2.97 10.37
C PRO A 97 -4.31 3.58 8.97
N PRO A 98 -5.37 3.30 8.17
CA PRO A 98 -5.43 3.71 6.76
C PRO A 98 -5.82 5.17 6.61
N SER A 99 -5.04 6.09 7.18
CA SER A 99 -5.31 7.54 7.18
C SER A 99 -5.26 8.16 5.77
N PHE A 100 -4.54 7.52 4.84
CA PHE A 100 -4.41 7.97 3.46
C PHE A 100 -5.61 7.60 2.57
N LEU A 101 -6.58 6.83 3.08
CA LEU A 101 -7.74 6.39 2.32
C LEU A 101 -9.04 7.03 2.81
N GLY A 102 -9.93 7.27 1.87
CA GLY A 102 -11.26 7.77 2.11
C GLY A 102 -12.28 7.19 1.14
N ILE A 103 -13.54 7.50 1.39
CA ILE A 103 -14.61 7.31 0.44
C ILE A 103 -14.98 8.68 -0.11
N GLY A 104 -14.81 8.85 -1.41
CA GLY A 104 -15.20 10.05 -2.13
C GLY A 104 -16.47 9.84 -2.93
N VAL A 105 -17.13 10.95 -3.27
CA VAL A 105 -18.33 10.98 -4.12
C VAL A 105 -18.16 12.01 -5.23
N PRO A 106 -18.90 11.90 -6.36
CA PRO A 106 -18.94 12.94 -7.38
C PRO A 106 -19.24 14.33 -6.76
N GLY A 107 -18.68 15.39 -7.34
CA GLY A 107 -18.86 16.75 -6.83
C GLY A 107 -20.31 17.23 -6.79
N ASP A 108 -21.14 16.77 -7.71
CA ASP A 108 -22.58 17.04 -7.82
C ASP A 108 -23.47 15.99 -7.11
N SER A 109 -22.85 15.02 -6.43
CA SER A 109 -23.60 13.95 -5.73
C SER A 109 -24.45 14.51 -4.60
N PRO A 110 -25.73 14.08 -4.49
CA PRO A 110 -26.60 14.42 -3.36
C PRO A 110 -26.22 13.67 -2.06
N ILE A 111 -25.28 12.72 -2.11
CA ILE A 111 -24.83 11.93 -0.96
C ILE A 111 -23.97 12.80 -0.06
N THR A 112 -24.42 13.02 1.18
CA THR A 112 -23.76 13.88 2.17
C THR A 112 -23.35 13.14 3.45
N SER A 113 -23.71 11.84 3.59
CA SER A 113 -23.32 11.03 4.74
C SER A 113 -23.06 9.59 4.33
N ALA A 114 -22.29 8.89 5.18
CA ALA A 114 -21.98 7.47 4.99
C ALA A 114 -23.24 6.58 4.92
N GLU A 115 -24.30 6.94 5.67
CA GLU A 115 -25.56 6.18 5.73
C GLU A 115 -26.25 6.09 4.37
N GLN A 116 -26.06 7.09 3.52
CA GLN A 116 -26.65 7.13 2.17
C GLN A 116 -25.93 6.24 1.17
N LEU A 117 -24.81 5.64 1.57
CA LEU A 117 -24.05 4.67 0.74
C LEU A 117 -24.67 3.27 0.76
N LYS A 118 -25.65 2.99 1.62
CA LYS A 118 -26.33 1.69 1.65
C LYS A 118 -26.93 1.34 0.28
N GLY A 119 -26.56 0.16 -0.24
CA GLY A 119 -27.01 -0.33 -1.56
C GLY A 119 -26.38 0.35 -2.76
N LYS A 120 -25.41 1.27 -2.54
CA LYS A 120 -24.77 2.04 -3.60
C LYS A 120 -23.65 1.25 -4.28
N LYS A 121 -23.32 1.67 -5.51
CA LYS A 121 -22.15 1.21 -6.25
C LYS A 121 -20.91 1.94 -5.77
N ILE A 122 -19.95 1.21 -5.24
CA ILE A 122 -18.69 1.80 -4.76
C ILE A 122 -17.54 1.33 -5.64
N GLY A 123 -16.82 2.28 -6.23
CA GLY A 123 -15.61 2.04 -6.99
C GLY A 123 -14.52 1.43 -6.12
N ILE A 124 -13.82 0.45 -6.67
CA ILE A 124 -12.69 -0.24 -6.07
C ILE A 124 -11.58 -0.44 -7.10
N SER A 125 -10.35 -0.66 -6.67
CA SER A 125 -9.23 -0.88 -7.60
C SER A 125 -9.38 -2.18 -8.39
N SER A 126 -9.66 -3.29 -7.72
CA SER A 126 -9.89 -4.61 -8.34
C SER A 126 -10.59 -5.55 -7.36
N PRO A 127 -11.24 -6.63 -7.85
CA PRO A 127 -11.80 -7.65 -6.97
C PRO A 127 -10.72 -8.29 -6.08
N GLY A 128 -11.03 -8.51 -4.80
CA GLY A 128 -10.11 -9.04 -3.81
C GLY A 128 -9.06 -8.06 -3.31
N SER A 129 -9.16 -6.76 -3.66
CA SER A 129 -8.22 -5.74 -3.22
C SER A 129 -8.58 -5.16 -1.84
N PHE A 130 -7.62 -4.38 -1.29
CA PHE A 130 -7.84 -3.64 -0.04
C PHE A 130 -8.99 -2.65 -0.13
N THR A 131 -9.18 -1.99 -1.29
CA THR A 131 -10.29 -1.07 -1.49
C THR A 131 -11.65 -1.81 -1.49
N GLU A 132 -11.72 -3.05 -1.99
CA GLU A 132 -12.92 -3.88 -1.81
C GLU A 132 -13.15 -4.24 -0.35
N TRP A 133 -12.09 -4.64 0.36
CA TRP A 133 -12.16 -4.86 1.80
C TRP A 133 -12.79 -3.66 2.50
N LEU A 134 -12.27 -2.45 2.29
CA LEU A 134 -12.73 -1.23 2.96
C LEU A 134 -14.17 -0.86 2.61
N ALA A 135 -14.60 -1.06 1.36
CA ALA A 135 -15.99 -0.86 0.97
C ALA A 135 -16.94 -1.81 1.72
N ARG A 136 -16.56 -3.09 1.83
CA ARG A 136 -17.36 -4.09 2.59
C ARG A 136 -17.27 -3.85 4.09
N GLU A 137 -16.12 -3.43 4.60
CA GLU A 137 -15.92 -3.12 6.01
C GLU A 137 -16.78 -1.93 6.46
N LEU A 138 -16.94 -0.90 5.62
CA LEU A 138 -17.93 0.14 5.87
C LEU A 138 -19.33 -0.45 6.04
N ALA A 139 -19.77 -1.31 5.10
CA ALA A 139 -21.07 -1.92 5.15
C ALA A 139 -21.26 -2.80 6.41
N ARG A 140 -20.21 -3.56 6.77
CA ARG A 140 -20.20 -4.35 8.01
C ARG A 140 -20.30 -3.45 9.25
N ASN A 141 -19.50 -2.40 9.33
CA ASN A 141 -19.45 -1.48 10.46
C ASN A 141 -20.80 -0.77 10.67
N LYS A 142 -21.48 -0.43 9.58
CA LYS A 142 -22.83 0.15 9.60
C LYS A 142 -23.95 -0.87 9.84
N GLY A 143 -23.63 -2.15 10.01
CA GLY A 143 -24.63 -3.21 10.24
C GLY A 143 -25.44 -3.58 8.99
N TRP A 144 -24.97 -3.24 7.78
CA TRP A 144 -25.65 -3.62 6.52
C TRP A 144 -25.24 -5.01 6.02
N GLY A 145 -24.24 -5.61 6.65
CA GLY A 145 -23.57 -6.84 6.20
C GLY A 145 -22.57 -6.56 5.06
N PRO A 146 -21.73 -7.55 4.70
CA PRO A 146 -20.66 -7.38 3.73
C PRO A 146 -21.16 -7.10 2.30
N ASP A 147 -22.41 -7.45 2.01
CA ASP A 147 -23.07 -7.24 0.72
C ASP A 147 -23.97 -5.98 0.73
N GLY A 148 -23.88 -5.14 1.76
CA GLY A 148 -24.66 -3.90 1.92
C GLY A 148 -24.27 -2.77 0.96
N VAL A 149 -23.19 -2.95 0.19
CA VAL A 149 -22.75 -2.11 -0.93
C VAL A 149 -22.41 -2.99 -2.15
N THR A 150 -22.32 -2.41 -3.33
CA THR A 150 -21.95 -3.11 -4.56
C THR A 150 -20.58 -2.63 -5.04
N PRO A 151 -19.48 -3.37 -4.78
CA PRO A 151 -18.17 -3.01 -5.30
C PRO A 151 -18.12 -3.11 -6.83
N VAL A 152 -17.53 -2.10 -7.48
CA VAL A 152 -17.36 -2.03 -8.94
C VAL A 152 -15.90 -1.75 -9.26
N ALA A 153 -15.23 -2.66 -9.95
CA ALA A 153 -13.82 -2.51 -10.33
C ALA A 153 -13.66 -1.40 -11.39
N ILE A 154 -13.03 -0.30 -11.02
CA ILE A 154 -12.76 0.85 -11.90
C ILE A 154 -11.26 1.13 -12.06
N GLY A 155 -10.40 0.40 -11.36
CA GLY A 155 -8.98 0.72 -11.20
C GLY A 155 -8.75 1.72 -10.07
N ASN A 156 -7.56 2.29 -10.02
CA ASN A 156 -7.18 3.31 -9.04
C ASN A 156 -6.57 4.55 -9.73
N GLY A 157 -6.45 5.63 -8.95
CA GLY A 157 -5.87 6.90 -9.40
C GLY A 157 -6.88 7.87 -10.03
N VAL A 158 -6.45 9.13 -10.10
CA VAL A 158 -7.29 10.29 -10.49
C VAL A 158 -8.02 10.08 -11.80
N VAL A 159 -7.35 9.53 -12.83
CA VAL A 159 -7.92 9.36 -14.17
C VAL A 159 -9.09 8.39 -14.18
N SER A 160 -8.91 7.21 -13.57
CA SER A 160 -9.95 6.17 -13.50
C SER A 160 -11.17 6.64 -12.71
N VAL A 161 -10.95 7.25 -11.53
CA VAL A 161 -12.02 7.74 -10.66
C VAL A 161 -12.76 8.90 -11.33
N THR A 162 -12.04 9.85 -11.95
CA THR A 162 -12.67 10.94 -12.71
C THR A 162 -13.57 10.42 -13.83
N ALA A 163 -13.08 9.45 -14.59
CA ALA A 163 -13.85 8.85 -15.67
C ALA A 163 -15.11 8.15 -15.15
N ALA A 164 -14.98 7.37 -14.07
CA ALA A 164 -16.10 6.66 -13.46
C ALA A 164 -17.16 7.62 -12.89
N PHE A 165 -16.75 8.71 -12.25
CA PHE A 165 -17.65 9.74 -11.71
C PHE A 165 -18.40 10.47 -12.84
N ARG A 166 -17.69 10.91 -13.87
CA ARG A 166 -18.31 11.59 -15.03
C ARG A 166 -19.29 10.71 -15.83
N GLN A 167 -19.07 9.41 -15.83
CA GLN A 167 -19.94 8.44 -16.53
C GLN A 167 -21.02 7.85 -15.60
N HIS A 168 -21.09 8.27 -14.33
CA HIS A 168 -22.02 7.74 -13.33
C HIS A 168 -21.96 6.20 -13.20
N LEU A 169 -20.77 5.62 -13.38
CA LEU A 169 -20.56 4.18 -13.25
C LEU A 169 -20.65 3.74 -11.80
N VAL A 170 -20.24 4.62 -10.87
CA VAL A 170 -20.26 4.41 -9.43
C VAL A 170 -20.86 5.63 -8.72
N ASP A 171 -21.46 5.40 -7.54
CA ASP A 171 -22.02 6.45 -6.68
C ASP A 171 -20.96 7.04 -5.74
N ALA A 172 -19.93 6.26 -5.43
CA ALA A 172 -18.80 6.61 -4.59
C ALA A 172 -17.56 5.80 -5.00
N ASP A 173 -16.39 6.13 -4.45
CA ASP A 173 -15.15 5.38 -4.68
C ASP A 173 -14.34 5.29 -3.39
N VAL A 174 -13.68 4.15 -3.15
CA VAL A 174 -12.65 4.01 -2.11
C VAL A 174 -11.30 4.32 -2.73
N GLY A 175 -10.73 5.46 -2.37
CA GLY A 175 -9.49 5.95 -2.97
C GLY A 175 -8.65 6.79 -2.03
N GLY A 176 -7.55 7.32 -2.54
CA GLY A 176 -6.64 8.19 -1.79
C GLY A 176 -7.28 9.52 -1.39
N VAL A 177 -7.00 9.97 -0.17
CA VAL A 177 -7.44 11.29 0.33
C VAL A 177 -6.89 12.39 -0.57
N ALA A 178 -5.60 12.33 -0.95
CA ALA A 178 -4.98 13.27 -1.90
C ALA A 178 -5.74 13.36 -3.23
N THR A 179 -6.21 12.23 -3.76
CA THR A 179 -7.04 12.20 -4.97
C THR A 179 -8.32 13.01 -4.80
N PHE A 180 -9.05 12.84 -3.69
CA PHE A 180 -10.30 13.56 -3.46
C PHE A 180 -10.07 15.04 -3.13
N LEU A 181 -8.98 15.39 -2.43
CA LEU A 181 -8.59 16.80 -2.22
C LEU A 181 -8.32 17.49 -3.56
N ASN A 182 -7.58 16.86 -4.46
CA ASN A 182 -7.34 17.39 -5.80
C ASN A 182 -8.63 17.50 -6.65
N MET A 183 -9.52 16.52 -6.54
CA MET A 183 -10.82 16.53 -7.23
C MET A 183 -11.75 17.61 -6.69
N GLU A 184 -11.68 17.94 -5.40
CA GLU A 184 -12.50 18.99 -4.76
C GLU A 184 -12.12 20.36 -5.30
N GLU A 185 -10.81 20.66 -5.45
CA GLU A 185 -10.34 21.88 -6.09
C GLU A 185 -10.86 22.03 -7.54
N GLN A 186 -10.99 20.91 -8.24
CA GLN A 186 -11.50 20.85 -9.61
C GLN A 186 -13.04 20.73 -9.71
N LYS A 187 -13.75 20.63 -8.57
CA LYS A 187 -15.21 20.40 -8.49
C LYS A 187 -15.69 19.11 -9.17
N ILE A 188 -14.83 18.12 -9.28
CA ILE A 188 -15.11 16.81 -9.90
C ILE A 188 -15.62 15.82 -8.86
N GLY A 189 -15.05 15.85 -7.67
CA GLY A 189 -15.36 14.95 -6.57
C GLY A 189 -15.05 15.60 -5.24
N ARG A 190 -15.41 14.95 -4.16
CA ARG A 190 -15.07 15.38 -2.81
C ARG A 190 -14.96 14.21 -1.86
N LEU A 191 -14.15 14.35 -0.82
CA LEU A 191 -14.09 13.38 0.27
C LEU A 191 -15.42 13.41 1.04
N LEU A 192 -16.01 12.23 1.26
CA LEU A 192 -17.23 12.07 2.06
C LEU A 192 -16.92 11.52 3.45
N VAL A 193 -16.10 10.47 3.53
CA VAL A 193 -15.79 9.75 4.78
C VAL A 193 -14.32 9.32 4.75
N PRO A 194 -13.50 9.75 5.72
CA PRO A 194 -12.18 9.16 5.91
C PRO A 194 -12.31 7.72 6.42
N VAL A 195 -11.51 6.79 5.88
CA VAL A 195 -11.54 5.38 6.31
C VAL A 195 -11.19 5.24 7.79
N SER A 196 -10.29 6.06 8.30
CA SER A 196 -9.92 6.08 9.72
C SER A 196 -11.10 6.35 10.68
N SER A 197 -12.24 6.82 10.18
CA SER A 197 -13.45 7.02 10.99
C SER A 197 -14.20 5.72 11.33
N TYR A 198 -13.94 4.63 10.60
CA TYR A 198 -14.60 3.34 10.83
C TYR A 198 -13.63 2.15 10.87
N GLU A 199 -12.39 2.32 10.44
CA GLU A 199 -11.33 1.31 10.53
C GLU A 199 -10.07 1.92 11.15
N GLY A 200 -9.75 1.49 12.37
CA GLY A 200 -8.66 2.07 13.16
C GLY A 200 -7.40 1.21 13.17
N SER A 201 -7.53 -0.09 13.28
CA SER A 201 -6.39 -0.99 13.44
C SER A 201 -6.41 -2.06 12.37
N ILE A 202 -5.68 -1.81 11.29
CA ILE A 202 -5.46 -2.75 10.19
C ILE A 202 -4.07 -2.52 9.60
N ALA A 203 -3.42 -3.56 9.06
CA ALA A 203 -2.21 -3.40 8.28
C ALA A 203 -2.59 -2.82 6.89
N SER A 204 -2.53 -1.50 6.77
CA SER A 204 -2.87 -0.80 5.52
C SER A 204 -1.71 -0.73 4.53
N GLY A 205 -0.52 -1.11 4.96
CA GLY A 205 0.64 -1.29 4.10
C GLY A 205 1.48 -2.46 4.63
N THR A 206 1.93 -3.33 3.72
CA THR A 206 2.82 -4.45 4.02
C THR A 206 3.84 -4.65 2.90
N PHE A 207 5.05 -5.12 3.27
CA PHE A 207 5.89 -5.83 2.33
C PHE A 207 5.73 -7.33 2.53
N SER A 208 5.63 -8.05 1.42
CA SER A 208 5.74 -9.52 1.41
C SER A 208 6.89 -9.95 0.50
N ALA A 209 7.62 -10.99 0.90
CA ALA A 209 8.71 -11.55 0.12
C ALA A 209 8.29 -12.91 -0.45
N SER A 210 8.71 -13.21 -1.69
CA SER A 210 8.48 -14.51 -2.31
C SER A 210 9.17 -15.61 -1.50
N ASN A 211 8.55 -16.80 -1.43
CA ASN A 211 9.19 -17.96 -0.78
C ASN A 211 10.53 -18.32 -1.43
N HIS A 212 10.69 -18.02 -2.73
CA HIS A 212 11.97 -18.19 -3.41
C HIS A 212 13.04 -17.28 -2.81
N LEU A 213 12.78 -15.97 -2.71
CA LEU A 213 13.72 -15.01 -2.13
C LEU A 213 14.04 -15.35 -0.66
N ILE A 214 13.02 -15.73 0.13
CA ILE A 214 13.19 -16.15 1.54
C ILE A 214 14.18 -17.31 1.66
N GLN A 215 14.15 -18.27 0.74
CA GLN A 215 14.99 -19.47 0.76
C GLN A 215 16.38 -19.24 0.19
N THR A 216 16.49 -18.41 -0.86
CA THR A 216 17.75 -18.29 -1.64
C THR A 216 18.59 -17.09 -1.25
N ASN A 217 17.96 -15.97 -0.80
CA ASN A 217 18.70 -14.76 -0.43
C ASN A 217 17.99 -13.98 0.70
N PRO A 218 17.91 -14.52 1.93
CA PRO A 218 17.27 -13.86 3.07
C PRO A 218 17.95 -12.54 3.46
N ASP A 219 19.24 -12.39 3.18
CA ASP A 219 19.97 -11.16 3.49
C ASP A 219 19.55 -9.99 2.60
N ALA A 220 19.13 -10.24 1.37
CA ALA A 220 18.55 -9.21 0.51
C ALA A 220 17.26 -8.62 1.12
N ILE A 221 16.44 -9.46 1.80
CA ILE A 221 15.23 -8.99 2.50
C ILE A 221 15.64 -8.08 3.67
N ARG A 222 16.61 -8.49 4.50
CA ARG A 222 17.11 -7.67 5.62
C ARG A 222 17.62 -6.33 5.15
N THR A 223 18.42 -6.35 4.08
CA THR A 223 18.98 -5.15 3.46
C THR A 223 17.88 -4.23 2.92
N PHE A 224 16.87 -4.80 2.25
CA PHE A 224 15.72 -4.04 1.75
C PHE A 224 14.94 -3.36 2.89
N LEU A 225 14.67 -4.08 3.98
CA LEU A 225 13.95 -3.53 5.13
C LEU A 225 14.76 -2.46 5.86
N ALA A 226 16.09 -2.61 5.95
CA ALA A 226 16.97 -1.57 6.51
C ALA A 226 16.94 -0.29 5.66
N ALA A 227 17.05 -0.42 4.33
CA ALA A 227 16.95 0.71 3.40
C ALA A 227 15.55 1.37 3.44
N TRP A 228 14.50 0.59 3.57
CA TRP A 228 13.14 1.10 3.77
C TRP A 228 13.02 1.95 5.05
N LEU A 229 13.50 1.45 6.18
CA LEU A 229 13.44 2.20 7.45
C LEU A 229 14.29 3.48 7.40
N GLU A 230 15.46 3.47 6.70
CA GLU A 230 16.23 4.69 6.42
C GLU A 230 15.41 5.67 5.59
N THR A 231 14.71 5.18 4.57
CA THR A 231 13.82 6.00 3.72
C THR A 231 12.72 6.65 4.55
N ILE A 232 12.02 5.91 5.40
CA ILE A 232 10.97 6.47 6.28
C ILE A 232 11.54 7.47 7.28
N GLY A 233 12.76 7.23 7.79
CA GLY A 233 13.48 8.20 8.62
C GLY A 233 13.74 9.52 7.87
N TYR A 234 14.14 9.46 6.61
CA TYR A 234 14.31 10.62 5.76
C TYR A 234 12.98 11.34 5.50
N VAL A 235 11.96 10.60 5.05
CA VAL A 235 10.62 11.15 4.77
C VAL A 235 10.08 11.92 5.97
N ARG A 236 10.25 11.41 7.20
CA ARG A 236 9.78 12.07 8.43
C ARG A 236 10.49 13.38 8.76
N THR A 237 11.72 13.54 8.35
CA THR A 237 12.58 14.68 8.74
C THR A 237 12.76 15.70 7.62
N HIS A 238 12.37 15.39 6.38
CA HIS A 238 12.59 16.22 5.18
C HIS A 238 11.28 16.45 4.42
N LYS A 239 10.28 17.02 5.12
CA LYS A 239 8.94 17.24 4.54
C LYS A 239 8.98 17.96 3.19
N ALA A 240 9.71 19.09 3.08
CA ALA A 240 9.70 19.91 1.88
C ALA A 240 10.23 19.17 0.65
N GLU A 241 11.34 18.43 0.81
CA GLU A 241 11.94 17.60 -0.23
C GLU A 241 11.04 16.43 -0.59
N THR A 242 10.45 15.77 0.41
CA THR A 242 9.53 14.65 0.22
C THR A 242 8.31 15.10 -0.57
N VAL A 243 7.63 16.17 -0.15
CA VAL A 243 6.47 16.74 -0.84
C VAL A 243 6.76 17.05 -2.30
N LYS A 244 7.93 17.66 -2.59
CA LYS A 244 8.35 17.96 -3.96
C LYS A 244 8.56 16.69 -4.80
N MET A 245 9.11 15.63 -4.23
CA MET A 245 9.34 14.36 -4.93
C MET A 245 8.01 13.65 -5.17
N GLU A 246 7.18 13.53 -4.15
CA GLU A 246 5.85 12.88 -4.24
C GLU A 246 4.94 13.64 -5.20
N SER A 247 4.91 14.98 -5.17
CA SER A 247 4.16 15.81 -6.12
C SER A 247 4.49 15.46 -7.58
N ARG A 248 5.76 15.21 -7.88
CA ARG A 248 6.20 14.83 -9.22
C ARG A 248 5.84 13.37 -9.56
N ILE A 249 5.96 12.45 -8.59
CA ILE A 249 5.62 11.03 -8.77
C ILE A 249 4.12 10.88 -9.00
N ASP A 250 3.30 11.53 -8.17
CA ASP A 250 1.84 11.41 -8.18
C ASP A 250 1.16 12.36 -9.17
N GLN A 251 1.93 13.29 -9.75
CA GLN A 251 1.42 14.35 -10.64
C GLN A 251 0.32 15.19 -9.97
N LEU A 252 0.49 15.49 -8.68
CA LEU A 252 -0.41 16.30 -7.88
C LEU A 252 0.26 17.64 -7.50
N PRO A 253 -0.53 18.71 -7.27
CA PRO A 253 0.03 19.97 -6.78
C PRO A 253 0.73 19.80 -5.42
N GLU A 254 1.86 20.46 -5.21
CA GLU A 254 2.62 20.39 -3.94
C GLU A 254 1.74 20.79 -2.72
N GLU A 255 0.78 21.69 -2.89
CA GLU A 255 -0.15 22.06 -1.82
C GLU A 255 -1.04 20.91 -1.38
N VAL A 256 -1.55 20.12 -2.35
CA VAL A 256 -2.35 18.91 -2.08
C VAL A 256 -1.50 17.87 -1.37
N VAL A 257 -0.31 17.58 -1.90
CA VAL A 257 0.63 16.60 -1.31
C VAL A 257 1.09 17.04 0.07
N SER A 258 1.31 18.33 0.30
CA SER A 258 1.69 18.84 1.62
C SER A 258 0.60 18.65 2.67
N LYS A 259 -0.66 18.83 2.30
CA LYS A 259 -1.81 18.55 3.19
C LYS A 259 -1.95 17.06 3.47
N ASP A 260 -1.79 16.26 2.44
CA ASP A 260 -1.86 14.80 2.55
C ASP A 260 -0.72 14.25 3.41
N TYR A 261 0.51 14.71 3.23
CA TYR A 261 1.67 14.34 4.05
C TYR A 261 1.40 14.52 5.56
N ASP A 262 0.79 15.65 5.97
CA ASP A 262 0.49 15.91 7.38
C ASP A 262 -0.51 14.91 7.99
N VAL A 263 -1.38 14.34 7.16
CA VAL A 263 -2.34 13.31 7.57
C VAL A 263 -1.71 11.93 7.58
N THR A 264 -0.81 11.64 6.64
CA THR A 264 -0.35 10.28 6.34
C THR A 264 0.96 9.91 7.04
N ILE A 265 1.85 10.87 7.30
CA ILE A 265 3.20 10.58 7.83
C ILE A 265 3.21 9.76 9.12
N GLY A 266 2.19 9.92 9.96
CA GLY A 266 2.02 9.18 11.21
C GLY A 266 1.64 7.71 11.05
N MET A 267 1.21 7.27 9.85
CA MET A 267 0.78 5.89 9.64
C MET A 267 1.91 4.89 9.55
N PHE A 268 3.10 5.33 9.12
CA PHE A 268 4.25 4.44 8.95
C PHE A 268 4.73 3.86 10.26
N THR A 269 5.07 2.58 10.26
CA THR A 269 5.74 1.93 11.39
C THR A 269 7.20 2.37 11.44
N SER A 270 7.82 2.30 12.63
CA SER A 270 9.24 2.62 12.80
C SER A 270 10.13 1.38 12.88
N ASP A 271 9.55 0.20 12.93
CA ASP A 271 10.24 -1.06 13.22
C ASP A 271 9.73 -2.25 12.39
N CYS A 272 8.80 -2.03 11.47
CA CYS A 272 8.20 -3.06 10.61
C CYS A 272 7.44 -4.17 11.35
N LYS A 273 7.22 -4.08 12.67
CA LYS A 273 6.55 -5.13 13.43
C LYS A 273 5.05 -5.16 13.14
N PHE A 274 4.49 -6.36 13.18
CA PHE A 274 3.06 -6.56 12.99
C PHE A 274 2.31 -6.27 14.29
N ASP A 275 1.38 -5.31 14.23
CA ASP A 275 0.47 -5.02 15.35
C ASP A 275 -0.51 -6.18 15.56
N PRO A 276 -0.54 -6.80 16.77
CA PRO A 276 -1.49 -7.87 17.06
C PRO A 276 -2.97 -7.49 16.88
N ALA A 277 -3.33 -6.23 17.11
CA ALA A 277 -4.71 -5.76 16.91
C ALA A 277 -5.03 -5.68 15.41
N ALA A 278 -4.08 -5.21 14.58
CA ALA A 278 -4.24 -5.22 13.13
C ALA A 278 -4.38 -6.64 12.57
N LEU A 279 -3.57 -7.58 13.05
CA LEU A 279 -3.68 -9.00 12.66
C LEU A 279 -5.03 -9.62 13.09
N ALA A 280 -5.55 -9.25 14.27
CA ALA A 280 -6.85 -9.72 14.73
C ALA A 280 -8.01 -9.18 13.86
N THR A 281 -7.92 -7.91 13.45
CA THR A 281 -8.86 -7.29 12.49
C THR A 281 -8.87 -8.02 11.16
N LEU A 282 -7.70 -8.27 10.58
CA LEU A 282 -7.57 -9.03 9.32
C LEU A 282 -8.15 -10.43 9.47
N LYS A 283 -7.77 -11.17 10.52
CA LYS A 283 -8.25 -12.54 10.76
C LYS A 283 -9.78 -12.63 10.81
N ARG A 284 -10.42 -11.70 11.53
CA ARG A 284 -11.88 -11.61 11.62
C ARG A 284 -12.49 -11.29 10.26
N GLY A 285 -12.03 -10.23 9.65
CA GLY A 285 -12.59 -9.73 8.41
C GLY A 285 -12.38 -10.67 7.22
N PHE A 286 -11.32 -11.47 7.18
CA PHE A 286 -11.12 -12.45 6.11
C PHE A 286 -12.32 -13.42 5.96
N VAL A 287 -12.93 -13.83 7.05
CA VAL A 287 -14.12 -14.69 7.03
C VAL A 287 -15.40 -13.87 6.83
N GLU A 288 -15.57 -12.80 7.61
CA GLU A 288 -16.79 -11.98 7.57
C GLU A 288 -17.02 -11.33 6.20
N LEU A 289 -15.92 -10.96 5.53
CA LEU A 289 -15.93 -10.34 4.19
C LEU A 289 -15.77 -11.37 3.06
N LYS A 290 -15.75 -12.67 3.37
CA LYS A 290 -15.70 -13.78 2.41
C LYS A 290 -14.39 -13.84 1.59
N PHE A 291 -13.28 -13.40 2.17
CA PHE A 291 -11.95 -13.57 1.57
C PHE A 291 -11.43 -15.00 1.72
N VAL A 292 -11.76 -15.66 2.85
CA VAL A 292 -11.52 -17.08 3.11
C VAL A 292 -12.73 -17.72 3.77
N ASP A 293 -12.86 -19.06 3.70
CA ASP A 293 -13.99 -19.78 4.30
C ASP A 293 -13.83 -20.01 5.80
N THR A 294 -12.59 -20.10 6.29
CA THR A 294 -12.27 -20.35 7.71
C THR A 294 -11.15 -19.44 8.18
N PRO A 295 -11.14 -19.05 9.49
CA PRO A 295 -10.11 -18.19 10.03
C PRO A 295 -8.72 -18.84 9.91
N PRO A 296 -7.74 -18.17 9.23
CA PRO A 296 -6.40 -18.72 9.08
C PRO A 296 -5.60 -18.64 10.37
N ASP A 297 -4.57 -19.46 10.45
CA ASP A 297 -3.50 -19.30 11.44
C ASP A 297 -2.58 -18.15 10.99
N MET A 298 -2.78 -16.95 11.55
CA MET A 298 -2.04 -15.75 11.16
C MET A 298 -0.53 -15.92 11.32
N SER A 299 -0.05 -16.70 12.30
CA SER A 299 1.38 -16.90 12.54
C SER A 299 2.13 -17.56 11.37
N LYS A 300 1.41 -18.20 10.46
CA LYS A 300 1.96 -18.82 9.25
C LYS A 300 2.03 -17.87 8.05
N LEU A 301 1.38 -16.70 8.15
CA LEU A 301 1.20 -15.79 7.02
C LEU A 301 2.27 -14.70 6.97
N TYR A 302 2.93 -14.44 8.10
CA TYR A 302 3.99 -13.43 8.21
C TYR A 302 5.21 -13.97 8.95
N THR A 303 6.29 -13.21 8.94
CA THR A 303 7.50 -13.45 9.73
C THR A 303 8.24 -12.15 10.00
N GLU A 304 8.75 -12.03 11.23
CA GLU A 304 9.59 -10.92 11.66
C GLU A 304 11.09 -11.30 11.69
N ALA A 305 11.45 -12.47 11.14
CA ALA A 305 12.82 -12.99 11.18
C ALA A 305 13.84 -12.16 10.38
N PHE A 306 13.37 -11.23 9.56
CA PHE A 306 14.21 -10.38 8.70
C PHE A 306 14.29 -8.92 9.19
N LEU A 307 13.63 -8.57 10.29
CA LEU A 307 13.65 -7.21 10.80
C LEU A 307 15.07 -6.83 11.24
N PRO A 308 15.51 -5.59 11.02
CA PRO A 308 16.77 -5.08 11.57
C PRO A 308 16.73 -5.10 13.09
N HIS A 309 17.88 -5.42 13.71
CA HIS A 309 18.07 -5.46 15.17
C HIS A 309 18.45 -4.10 15.70
#